data_a415582cbb2a7d14a67c4d406cdfcaa9
#
_entry.id   a415582cbb2a7d14a67c4d406cdfcaa9
#
_cell.length_a   1.000
_cell.length_b   1.000
_cell.length_c   1.000
_cell.angle_alpha   90.00
_cell.angle_beta   90.00
_cell.angle_gamma   90.00
#
_symmetry.space_group_name_H-M   'P 1'
#
loop_
_entity.id
_entity.type
_entity.pdbx_description
1 polymer ?
#
loop_
_entity_poly.entity_id
_entity_poly.type
_entity_poly.pdbx_seq_one_letter_code
_entity_poly.pdbx_strand_id
1 'polypeptide(L)'
;MTPFTARVIAIIQAIPEGKVMTYGGVARAAGSPRAARQVVRILHSMSRKYKLPWHRVVNAKGRIALDDESGSLQKLYLLGEGVHFEVNGGIDLERFQFRPQPDPEDQLLPPLA
;
A
#
# COMPACT_ATOMS: atom_id res chain seq x y z
N MET A 1 -8.83 -12.28 14.12
CA MET A 1 -7.89 -11.54 13.26
C MET A 1 -6.50 -11.62 13.86
N THR A 2 -5.49 -11.95 13.06
CA THR A 2 -4.11 -12.00 13.55
C THR A 2 -3.56 -10.59 13.77
N PRO A 3 -2.55 -10.42 14.64
CA PRO A 3 -1.90 -9.11 14.80
C PRO A 3 -1.34 -8.55 13.48
N PHE A 4 -0.79 -9.41 12.62
CA PHE A 4 -0.29 -9.00 11.33
C PHE A 4 -1.41 -8.41 10.47
N THR A 5 -2.55 -9.10 10.38
CA THR A 5 -3.70 -8.62 9.60
C THR A 5 -4.19 -7.28 10.12
N ALA A 6 -4.28 -7.11 11.44
CA ALA A 6 -4.69 -5.85 12.03
C ALA A 6 -3.73 -4.70 11.67
N ARG A 7 -2.43 -4.97 11.69
CA ARG A 7 -1.42 -3.96 11.30
C ARG A 7 -1.53 -3.61 9.82
N VAL A 8 -1.71 -4.61 8.95
CA VAL A 8 -1.89 -4.37 7.52
C VAL A 8 -3.09 -3.47 7.26
N ILE A 9 -4.22 -3.76 7.88
CA ILE A 9 -5.43 -2.95 7.73
C ILE A 9 -5.17 -1.50 8.16
N ALA A 10 -4.55 -1.30 9.32
CA ALA A 10 -4.25 0.04 9.83
C ALA A 10 -3.31 0.82 8.89
N ILE A 11 -2.29 0.14 8.35
CA ILE A 11 -1.33 0.76 7.44
C ILE A 11 -2.03 1.20 6.16
N ILE A 12 -2.86 0.33 5.57
CA ILE A 12 -3.56 0.66 4.33
C ILE A 12 -4.55 1.80 4.55
N GLN A 13 -5.28 1.80 5.67
CA GLN A 13 -6.19 2.88 6.00
C GLN A 13 -5.48 4.23 6.13
N ALA A 14 -4.20 4.22 6.47
CA ALA A 14 -3.42 5.44 6.66
C ALA A 14 -2.84 6.00 5.36
N ILE A 15 -2.90 5.27 4.23
CA ILE A 15 -2.38 5.77 2.96
C ILE A 15 -3.22 6.96 2.51
N PRO A 16 -2.64 8.17 2.38
CA PRO A 16 -3.43 9.35 2.00
C PRO A 16 -3.75 9.38 0.51
N GLU A 17 -4.74 10.18 0.14
CA GLU A 17 -5.04 10.45 -1.26
C GLU A 17 -3.79 10.97 -1.99
N GLY A 18 -3.62 10.52 -3.22
CA GLY A 18 -2.49 10.95 -4.04
C GLY A 18 -1.19 10.22 -3.74
N LYS A 19 -1.23 9.22 -2.86
CA LYS A 19 -0.06 8.41 -2.54
C LYS A 19 -0.39 6.93 -2.69
N VAL A 20 0.65 6.12 -2.90
CA VAL A 20 0.51 4.68 -3.04
C VAL A 20 1.53 3.95 -2.17
N MET A 21 1.25 2.69 -1.88
CA MET A 21 2.23 1.76 -1.31
C MET A 21 2.28 0.52 -2.17
N THR A 22 3.40 -0.19 -2.11
CA THR A 22 3.49 -1.51 -2.74
C THR A 22 3.03 -2.59 -1.76
N TYR A 23 2.63 -3.76 -2.29
CA TYR A 23 2.27 -4.89 -1.42
C TYR A 23 3.40 -5.23 -0.46
N GLY A 24 4.63 -5.27 -0.98
CA GLY A 24 5.81 -5.53 -0.14
C GLY A 24 6.09 -4.43 0.86
N GLY A 25 5.83 -3.18 0.49
CA GLY A 25 5.97 -2.05 1.41
C GLY A 25 5.01 -2.11 2.57
N VAL A 26 3.76 -2.49 2.32
CA VAL A 26 2.76 -2.71 3.37
C VAL A 26 3.20 -3.86 4.28
N ALA A 27 3.64 -4.98 3.68
CA ALA A 27 4.09 -6.14 4.45
C ALA A 27 5.28 -5.78 5.35
N ARG A 28 6.24 -5.03 4.82
CA ARG A 28 7.42 -4.59 5.59
C ARG A 28 7.00 -3.68 6.74
N ALA A 29 6.15 -2.71 6.49
CA ALA A 29 5.66 -1.81 7.53
C ALA A 29 4.89 -2.56 8.61
N ALA A 30 4.24 -3.67 8.25
CA ALA A 30 3.53 -4.52 9.21
C ALA A 30 4.44 -5.52 9.93
N GLY A 31 5.75 -5.51 9.66
CA GLY A 31 6.72 -6.33 10.35
C GLY A 31 7.07 -7.66 9.69
N SER A 32 6.55 -7.93 8.48
CA SER A 32 6.81 -9.19 7.78
C SER A 32 7.12 -8.94 6.30
N PRO A 33 8.39 -8.57 5.97
CA PRO A 33 8.75 -8.15 4.61
C PRO A 33 8.48 -9.19 3.53
N ARG A 34 8.36 -10.48 3.89
CA ARG A 34 8.12 -11.56 2.93
C ARG A 34 6.64 -11.89 2.74
N ALA A 35 5.75 -11.12 3.36
CA ALA A 35 4.32 -11.46 3.40
C ALA A 35 3.48 -10.68 2.38
N ALA A 36 4.05 -10.26 1.25
CA ALA A 36 3.32 -9.50 0.22
C ALA A 36 2.08 -10.23 -0.28
N ARG A 37 2.15 -11.56 -0.44
CA ARG A 37 0.99 -12.36 -0.88
C ARG A 37 -0.14 -12.33 0.14
N GLN A 38 0.19 -12.32 1.43
CA GLN A 38 -0.83 -12.20 2.48
C GLN A 38 -1.51 -10.83 2.42
N VAL A 39 -0.76 -9.77 2.11
CA VAL A 39 -1.34 -8.43 1.91
C VAL A 39 -2.37 -8.46 0.79
N VAL A 40 -2.04 -9.11 -0.35
CA VAL A 40 -3.00 -9.27 -1.45
C VAL A 40 -4.27 -9.98 -0.99
N ARG A 41 -4.14 -11.07 -0.24
CA ARG A 41 -5.29 -11.82 0.29
C ARG A 41 -6.13 -10.99 1.24
N ILE A 42 -5.49 -10.20 2.09
CA ILE A 42 -6.19 -9.32 3.03
C ILE A 42 -6.98 -8.27 2.26
N LEU A 43 -6.40 -7.68 1.22
CA LEU A 43 -7.10 -6.73 0.37
C LEU A 43 -8.34 -7.36 -0.27
N HIS A 44 -8.22 -8.59 -0.81
CA HIS A 44 -9.35 -9.28 -1.41
C HIS A 44 -10.47 -9.56 -0.42
N SER A 45 -10.14 -9.98 0.80
CA SER A 45 -11.13 -10.44 1.76
C SER A 45 -11.67 -9.33 2.67
N MET A 46 -10.91 -8.27 2.88
CA MET A 46 -11.20 -7.28 3.94
C MET A 46 -11.49 -5.88 3.44
N SER A 47 -11.22 -5.57 2.16
CA SER A 47 -11.36 -4.20 1.66
C SER A 47 -12.77 -3.66 1.80
N ARG A 48 -13.78 -4.47 1.50
CA ARG A 48 -15.18 -4.03 1.61
C ARG A 48 -15.57 -3.79 3.06
N LYS A 49 -15.23 -4.73 3.93
CA LYS A 49 -15.63 -4.66 5.35
C LYS A 49 -15.01 -3.45 6.05
N TYR A 50 -13.74 -3.17 5.79
CA TYR A 50 -13.02 -2.10 6.44
C TYR A 50 -12.88 -0.85 5.57
N LYS A 51 -13.52 -0.83 4.40
CA LYS A 51 -13.49 0.30 3.46
C LYS A 51 -12.05 0.72 3.15
N LEU A 52 -11.20 -0.27 2.85
CA LEU A 52 -9.80 -0.01 2.58
C LEU A 52 -9.64 0.74 1.25
N PRO A 53 -8.73 1.72 1.17
CA PRO A 53 -8.38 2.35 -0.10
C PRO A 53 -7.49 1.40 -0.92
N TRP A 54 -8.04 0.28 -1.36
CA TRP A 54 -7.33 -0.78 -2.06
C TRP A 54 -6.64 -0.28 -3.32
N HIS A 55 -7.21 0.75 -3.95
CA HIS A 55 -6.65 1.33 -5.17
C HIS A 55 -5.28 1.98 -4.95
N ARG A 56 -4.92 2.28 -3.70
CA ARG A 56 -3.63 2.88 -3.35
C ARG A 56 -2.54 1.86 -3.08
N VAL A 57 -2.78 0.57 -3.38
CA VAL A 57 -1.78 -0.48 -3.20
C VAL A 57 -1.47 -1.11 -4.56
N VAL A 58 -0.19 -1.08 -4.93
CA VAL A 58 0.27 -1.49 -6.26
C VAL A 58 1.40 -2.54 -6.11
N ASN A 59 1.85 -3.09 -7.24
CA ASN A 59 2.94 -4.07 -7.18
C ASN A 59 4.31 -3.41 -6.98
N ALA A 60 5.35 -4.22 -6.85
CA ALA A 60 6.70 -3.74 -6.53
C ALA A 60 7.28 -2.81 -7.61
N LYS A 61 6.77 -2.88 -8.83
CA LYS A 61 7.21 -2.01 -9.93
C LYS A 61 6.40 -0.73 -10.05
N GLY A 62 5.49 -0.48 -9.10
CA GLY A 62 4.62 0.69 -9.16
C GLY A 62 3.51 0.55 -10.19
N ARG A 63 3.12 -0.67 -10.53
CA ARG A 63 2.09 -0.91 -11.53
C ARG A 63 0.85 -1.53 -10.91
N ILE A 64 -0.27 -1.32 -11.57
CA ILE A 64 -1.52 -1.99 -11.24
C ILE A 64 -1.36 -3.45 -11.61
N ALA A 65 -1.57 -4.35 -10.63
CA ALA A 65 -1.42 -5.79 -10.84
C ALA A 65 -2.68 -6.43 -11.43
N LEU A 66 -3.84 -5.77 -11.31
CA LEU A 66 -5.12 -6.29 -11.79
C LEU A 66 -5.26 -5.98 -13.28
N ASP A 67 -5.65 -6.98 -14.07
CA ASP A 67 -5.78 -6.85 -15.53
C ASP A 67 -7.24 -6.91 -15.99
N ASP A 68 -8.20 -6.80 -15.07
CA ASP A 68 -9.62 -6.81 -15.34
C ASP A 68 -10.24 -5.41 -15.14
N GLU A 69 -11.56 -5.36 -15.01
CA GLU A 69 -12.29 -4.10 -14.76
C GLU A 69 -11.83 -3.41 -13.47
N SER A 70 -11.43 -4.20 -12.46
CA SER A 70 -10.94 -3.65 -11.20
C SER A 70 -9.65 -2.87 -11.42
N GLY A 71 -8.78 -3.32 -12.31
CA GLY A 71 -7.54 -2.60 -12.65
C GLY A 71 -7.82 -1.28 -13.34
N SER A 72 -8.78 -1.25 -14.25
CA SER A 72 -9.22 -0.01 -14.90
C SER A 72 -9.81 0.97 -13.91
N LEU A 73 -10.61 0.49 -12.98
CA LEU A 73 -11.21 1.29 -11.93
C LEU A 73 -10.13 1.83 -10.97
N GLN A 74 -9.17 1.00 -10.63
CA GLN A 74 -8.04 1.41 -9.79
C GLN A 74 -7.28 2.58 -10.41
N LYS A 75 -6.97 2.47 -11.70
CA LYS A 75 -6.28 3.54 -12.43
C LYS A 75 -7.10 4.83 -12.43
N LEU A 76 -8.41 4.71 -12.67
CA LEU A 76 -9.30 5.85 -12.68
C LEU A 76 -9.30 6.57 -11.33
N TYR A 77 -9.39 5.82 -10.24
CA TYR A 77 -9.36 6.39 -8.89
C TYR A 77 -8.02 7.09 -8.61
N LEU A 78 -6.91 6.47 -8.99
CA LEU A 78 -5.59 7.09 -8.77
C LEU A 78 -5.40 8.36 -9.60
N LEU A 79 -5.83 8.35 -10.85
CA LEU A 79 -5.81 9.56 -11.69
C LEU A 79 -6.64 10.67 -11.06
N GLY A 80 -7.81 10.34 -10.51
CA GLY A 80 -8.66 11.30 -9.84
C GLY A 80 -8.04 11.88 -8.57
N GLU A 81 -7.09 11.18 -7.97
CA GLU A 81 -6.35 11.66 -6.79
C GLU A 81 -5.07 12.43 -7.15
N GLY A 82 -4.78 12.59 -8.43
CA GLY A 82 -3.60 13.31 -8.88
C GLY A 82 -2.35 12.45 -9.08
N VAL A 83 -2.47 11.12 -9.00
CA VAL A 83 -1.35 10.23 -9.29
C VAL A 83 -1.15 10.16 -10.79
N HIS A 84 0.11 10.27 -11.23
CA HIS A 84 0.46 10.26 -12.64
C HIS A 84 1.02 8.90 -13.03
N PHE A 85 0.65 8.44 -14.24
CA PHE A 85 1.19 7.21 -14.82
C PHE A 85 2.15 7.59 -15.94
N GLU A 86 3.32 6.96 -15.95
CA GLU A 86 4.31 7.15 -16.99
C GLU A 86 3.90 6.44 -18.27
N VAL A 87 4.59 6.72 -19.37
CA VAL A 87 4.31 6.12 -20.67
C VAL A 87 4.33 4.60 -20.60
N ASN A 88 5.22 4.03 -19.78
CA ASN A 88 5.31 2.58 -19.60
C ASN A 88 4.20 2.00 -18.72
N GLY A 89 3.27 2.82 -18.23
CA GLY A 89 2.16 2.38 -17.38
C GLY A 89 2.48 2.32 -15.89
N GLY A 90 3.71 2.66 -15.50
CA GLY A 90 4.12 2.65 -14.10
C GLY A 90 3.90 3.98 -13.39
N ILE A 91 3.91 3.92 -12.06
CA ILE A 91 3.87 5.09 -11.20
C ILE A 91 5.30 5.34 -10.70
N ASP A 92 5.73 6.61 -10.70
CA ASP A 92 7.02 6.98 -10.11
C ASP A 92 6.91 6.86 -8.58
N LEU A 93 7.46 5.77 -8.04
CA LEU A 93 7.37 5.49 -6.61
C LEU A 93 8.17 6.50 -5.77
N GLU A 94 9.25 7.08 -6.30
CA GLU A 94 9.97 8.12 -5.56
C GLU A 94 9.07 9.31 -5.26
N ARG A 95 8.21 9.66 -6.21
CA ARG A 95 7.32 10.80 -6.09
C ARG A 95 6.05 10.48 -5.31
N PHE A 96 5.45 9.31 -5.54
CA PHE A 96 4.11 9.00 -5.07
C PHE A 96 4.04 7.99 -3.93
N GLN A 97 5.16 7.33 -3.59
CA GLN A 97 5.13 6.32 -2.54
C GLN A 97 4.96 6.93 -1.16
N PHE A 98 3.96 6.44 -0.43
CA PHE A 98 3.78 6.78 0.98
C PHE A 98 4.71 5.91 1.82
N ARG A 99 5.40 6.54 2.76
CA ARG A 99 6.26 5.87 3.72
C ARG A 99 5.71 6.16 5.11
N PRO A 100 5.08 5.17 5.76
CA PRO A 100 4.58 5.38 7.11
C PRO A 100 5.70 5.83 8.04
N GLN A 101 5.39 6.78 8.90
CA GLN A 101 6.36 7.23 9.91
C GLN A 101 6.53 6.13 10.95
N PRO A 102 7.76 5.88 11.42
CA PRO A 102 7.96 4.98 12.56
C PRO A 102 7.20 5.52 13.78
N ASP A 103 6.82 4.59 14.69
CA ASP A 103 6.24 4.98 15.95
C ASP A 103 7.18 5.95 16.65
N PRO A 104 6.67 7.05 17.27
CA PRO A 104 7.52 7.97 18.02
C PRO A 104 8.38 7.30 19.08
N GLU A 105 7.89 6.24 19.72
CA GLU A 105 8.67 5.48 20.68
C GLU A 105 9.89 4.83 20.03
N ASP A 106 9.73 4.29 18.80
CA ASP A 106 10.84 3.71 18.07
C ASP A 106 11.89 4.75 17.70
N GLN A 107 11.46 5.99 17.45
CA GLN A 107 12.37 7.08 17.14
C GLN A 107 13.18 7.54 18.35
N LEU A 108 12.66 7.32 19.56
CA LEU A 108 13.33 7.72 20.80
C LEU A 108 14.34 6.67 21.27
N LEU A 109 14.30 5.45 20.71
CA LEU A 109 15.27 4.44 21.09
C LEU A 109 16.65 4.81 20.53
N PRO A 110 17.72 4.69 21.32
CA PRO A 110 19.04 4.96 20.83
C PRO A 110 19.40 3.94 19.74
N PRO A 111 20.16 4.35 18.71
CA PRO A 111 20.60 3.41 17.72
C PRO A 111 21.49 2.35 18.38
N LEU A 112 21.28 1.11 17.99
CA LEU A 112 22.18 0.03 18.43
C LEU A 112 23.54 0.28 17.82
N ALA A 113 24.52 0.33 18.66
CA ALA A 113 25.89 0.58 18.25
C ALA A 113 26.42 -0.57 17.40
#